data_9d2ccce49fefcc6b8c8a7fc4c94c478d
#
_entry.id   9d2ccce49fefcc6b8c8a7fc4c94c478d
#
_cell.length_a   1.000
_cell.length_b   1.000
_cell.length_c   1.000
_cell.angle_alpha   90.00
_cell.angle_beta   90.00
_cell.angle_gamma   90.00
#
_symmetry.space_group_name_H-M   'P 1'
#
loop_
_entity.id
_entity.type
_entity.pdbx_description
1 polymer ?
#
loop_
_entity_poly.entity_id
_entity_poly.type
_entity_poly.pdbx_seq_one_letter_code
_entity_poly.pdbx_strand_id
1 'polypeptide(L)'
;SVIAIANRHVSGRDMGAPLTNRALQMLADKSYTQQDWDLNYRGQTENGKVLRCSTFFIKDENGEPIGLLCINFDDSRYRDLSERIFALCHPDEYATKNISIHAAPSKSAAEDNEQENFYNSISSAIDDALIAVMNSTQVPAERLTQDEKVKILQLLEERGIFMLKGVIPIVAQKLASSPASIYRYLNKIKLEGRPRSS
;
A
#
# COMPACT_ATOMS: atom_id res chain seq x y z
N SER A 1 -11.71 2.50 -6.86
CA SER A 1 -12.01 1.07 -7.02
C SER A 1 -11.66 0.58 -8.42
N VAL A 2 -11.45 -0.73 -8.55
CA VAL A 2 -11.23 -1.40 -9.83
C VAL A 2 -12.50 -1.31 -10.68
N ILE A 3 -12.39 -0.72 -11.87
CA ILE A 3 -13.51 -0.55 -12.81
C ILE A 3 -13.41 -1.48 -14.02
N ALA A 4 -12.20 -1.98 -14.31
CA ALA A 4 -11.94 -2.96 -15.36
C ALA A 4 -10.75 -3.83 -14.93
N ILE A 5 -10.76 -5.11 -15.27
CA ILE A 5 -9.68 -6.04 -14.97
C ILE A 5 -9.60 -7.13 -16.02
N ALA A 6 -8.40 -7.42 -16.48
CA ALA A 6 -8.08 -8.59 -17.31
C ALA A 6 -7.17 -9.55 -16.53
N ASN A 7 -7.26 -10.86 -16.78
CA ASN A 7 -6.44 -11.88 -16.14
C ASN A 7 -6.48 -11.81 -14.59
N ARG A 8 -7.66 -11.61 -14.02
CA ARG A 8 -7.87 -11.44 -12.57
C ARG A 8 -7.19 -12.49 -11.70
N HIS A 9 -6.98 -13.70 -12.23
CA HIS A 9 -6.30 -14.80 -11.52
C HIS A 9 -4.83 -14.49 -11.15
N VAL A 10 -4.21 -13.50 -11.79
CA VAL A 10 -2.83 -13.09 -11.51
C VAL A 10 -2.76 -12.38 -10.16
N SER A 11 -3.59 -11.36 -9.97
CA SER A 11 -3.61 -10.55 -8.74
C SER A 11 -4.59 -11.06 -7.68
N GLY A 12 -5.53 -11.93 -8.07
CA GLY A 12 -6.61 -12.38 -7.19
C GLY A 12 -7.67 -11.32 -6.89
N ARG A 13 -7.67 -10.18 -7.62
CA ARG A 13 -8.62 -9.08 -7.41
C ARG A 13 -9.81 -9.16 -8.35
N ASP A 14 -10.90 -8.55 -7.94
CA ASP A 14 -12.14 -8.46 -8.71
C ASP A 14 -12.55 -7.00 -8.98
N MET A 15 -13.56 -6.84 -9.84
CA MET A 15 -14.23 -5.54 -10.07
C MET A 15 -14.77 -5.00 -8.75
N GLY A 16 -14.65 -3.70 -8.54
CA GLY A 16 -15.07 -3.05 -7.29
C GLY A 16 -14.07 -3.11 -6.15
N ALA A 17 -13.01 -3.93 -6.23
CA ALA A 17 -11.95 -3.97 -5.21
C ALA A 17 -11.39 -2.55 -4.93
N PRO A 18 -11.04 -2.22 -3.67
CA PRO A 18 -10.52 -0.90 -3.31
C PRO A 18 -9.15 -0.64 -3.95
N LEU A 19 -8.66 0.59 -3.89
CA LEU A 19 -7.28 0.90 -4.24
C LEU A 19 -6.33 0.20 -3.26
N THR A 20 -5.13 -0.14 -3.74
CA THR A 20 -4.06 -0.71 -2.92
C THR A 20 -3.45 0.36 -2.00
N ASN A 21 -2.73 -0.05 -0.95
CA ASN A 21 -1.98 0.87 -0.10
C ASN A 21 -1.05 1.78 -0.91
N ARG A 22 -0.32 1.20 -1.88
CA ARG A 22 0.61 1.96 -2.73
C ARG A 22 -0.11 2.94 -3.63
N ALA A 23 -1.21 2.55 -4.27
CA ALA A 23 -2.01 3.46 -5.09
C ALA A 23 -2.59 4.62 -4.25
N LEU A 24 -3.06 4.34 -3.03
CA LEU A 24 -3.54 5.37 -2.11
C LEU A 24 -2.42 6.33 -1.70
N GLN A 25 -1.24 5.79 -1.37
CA GLN A 25 -0.07 6.58 -1.01
C GLN A 25 0.35 7.52 -2.15
N MET A 26 0.49 6.99 -3.38
CA MET A 26 0.85 7.79 -4.56
C MET A 26 -0.13 8.92 -4.85
N LEU A 27 -1.42 8.72 -4.56
CA LEU A 27 -2.43 9.78 -4.69
C LEU A 27 -2.36 10.78 -3.53
N ALA A 28 -2.07 10.32 -2.31
CA ALA A 28 -1.99 11.18 -1.13
C ALA A 28 -0.77 12.11 -1.16
N ASP A 29 0.39 11.59 -1.57
CA ASP A 29 1.64 12.36 -1.67
C ASP A 29 1.81 13.09 -3.01
N LYS A 30 0.83 12.93 -3.91
CA LYS A 30 0.81 13.54 -5.24
C LYS A 30 2.02 13.18 -6.11
N SER A 31 2.55 11.97 -5.99
CA SER A 31 3.67 11.49 -6.82
C SER A 31 3.41 11.66 -8.32
N TYR A 32 2.14 11.61 -8.74
CA TYR A 32 1.73 11.85 -10.12
C TYR A 32 2.11 13.24 -10.65
N THR A 33 2.41 14.21 -9.81
CA THR A 33 2.86 15.53 -10.28
C THR A 33 4.31 15.54 -10.75
N GLN A 34 5.10 14.55 -10.34
CA GLN A 34 6.52 14.44 -10.67
C GLN A 34 6.76 13.52 -11.87
N GLN A 35 5.97 12.45 -12.01
CA GLN A 35 6.09 11.49 -13.09
C GLN A 35 4.74 10.80 -13.38
N ASP A 36 4.62 10.26 -14.60
CA ASP A 36 3.38 9.64 -15.07
C ASP A 36 3.27 8.16 -14.73
N TRP A 37 4.28 7.57 -14.13
CA TRP A 37 4.36 6.16 -13.84
C TRP A 37 5.17 5.86 -12.58
N ASP A 38 4.93 4.67 -12.04
CA ASP A 38 5.77 4.00 -11.06
C ASP A 38 5.99 2.56 -11.53
N LEU A 39 7.25 2.14 -11.73
CA LEU A 39 7.59 0.92 -12.45
C LEU A 39 8.35 -0.08 -11.59
N ASN A 40 8.09 -1.37 -11.85
CA ASN A 40 8.87 -2.50 -11.36
C ASN A 40 8.97 -2.59 -9.84
N TYR A 41 7.93 -2.21 -9.13
CA TYR A 41 7.86 -2.37 -7.69
C TYR A 41 7.24 -3.73 -7.31
N ARG A 42 7.44 -4.13 -6.06
CA ARG A 42 6.96 -5.39 -5.51
C ARG A 42 5.52 -5.26 -5.04
N GLY A 43 4.64 -6.15 -5.49
CA GLY A 43 3.31 -6.35 -4.95
C GLY A 43 3.17 -7.74 -4.33
N GLN A 44 2.28 -7.88 -3.36
CA GLN A 44 1.94 -9.15 -2.73
C GLN A 44 0.42 -9.32 -2.67
N THR A 45 -0.05 -10.48 -3.14
CA THR A 45 -1.46 -10.86 -3.07
C THR A 45 -1.83 -11.36 -1.67
N GLU A 46 -3.13 -11.42 -1.34
CA GLU A 46 -3.61 -11.92 -0.04
C GLU A 46 -3.13 -13.35 0.28
N ASN A 47 -2.89 -14.16 -0.74
CA ASN A 47 -2.34 -15.51 -0.58
C ASN A 47 -0.81 -15.58 -0.60
N GLY A 48 -0.14 -14.43 -0.47
CA GLY A 48 1.32 -14.34 -0.35
C GLY A 48 2.09 -14.41 -1.66
N LYS A 49 1.42 -14.48 -2.82
CA LYS A 49 2.09 -14.49 -4.13
C LYS A 49 2.72 -13.14 -4.41
N VAL A 50 3.99 -13.15 -4.81
CA VAL A 50 4.75 -11.95 -5.16
C VAL A 50 4.61 -11.66 -6.64
N LEU A 51 4.30 -10.41 -6.98
CA LEU A 51 4.14 -9.91 -8.34
C LEU A 51 5.09 -8.74 -8.58
N ARG A 52 5.50 -8.55 -9.81
CA ARG A 52 6.15 -7.34 -10.28
C ARG A 52 5.09 -6.42 -10.85
N CYS A 53 4.96 -5.24 -10.28
CA CYS A 53 3.88 -4.31 -10.53
C CYS A 53 4.40 -3.03 -11.20
N SER A 54 3.54 -2.39 -11.97
CA SER A 54 3.78 -1.06 -12.53
C SER A 54 2.46 -0.33 -12.62
N THR A 55 2.46 0.95 -12.29
CA THR A 55 1.27 1.82 -12.34
C THR A 55 1.53 3.01 -13.22
N PHE A 56 0.55 3.35 -14.06
CA PHE A 56 0.51 4.56 -14.87
C PHE A 56 -0.65 5.43 -14.41
N PHE A 57 -0.38 6.73 -14.27
CA PHE A 57 -1.40 7.71 -13.97
C PHE A 57 -2.09 8.16 -15.26
N ILE A 58 -3.41 8.00 -15.33
CA ILE A 58 -4.24 8.58 -16.38
C ILE A 58 -4.67 9.94 -15.87
N LYS A 59 -4.25 10.99 -16.54
CA LYS A 59 -4.47 12.39 -16.13
C LYS A 59 -5.43 13.10 -17.09
N ASP A 60 -6.11 14.11 -16.58
CA ASP A 60 -6.87 15.06 -17.38
C ASP A 60 -5.96 16.14 -17.99
N GLU A 61 -6.56 17.10 -18.70
CA GLU A 61 -5.87 18.23 -19.33
C GLU A 61 -5.18 19.17 -18.33
N ASN A 62 -5.57 19.13 -17.06
CA ASN A 62 -4.98 19.91 -15.96
C ASN A 62 -3.87 19.18 -15.22
N GLY A 63 -3.58 17.92 -15.60
CA GLY A 63 -2.60 17.07 -14.95
C GLY A 63 -3.12 16.35 -13.69
N GLU A 64 -4.42 16.42 -13.42
CA GLU A 64 -5.03 15.73 -12.27
C GLU A 64 -5.36 14.27 -12.62
N PRO A 65 -5.13 13.32 -11.69
CA PRO A 65 -5.34 11.90 -11.95
C PRO A 65 -6.84 11.57 -12.00
N ILE A 66 -7.29 11.10 -13.15
CA ILE A 66 -8.65 10.60 -13.37
C ILE A 66 -8.75 9.08 -13.31
N GLY A 67 -7.61 8.39 -13.35
CA GLY A 67 -7.54 6.94 -13.26
C GLY A 67 -6.12 6.41 -13.12
N LEU A 68 -6.01 5.10 -12.87
CA LEU A 68 -4.77 4.36 -12.80
C LEU A 68 -4.86 3.13 -13.69
N LEU A 69 -3.83 2.87 -14.48
CA LEU A 69 -3.61 1.61 -15.18
C LEU A 69 -2.51 0.84 -14.44
N CYS A 70 -2.87 -0.28 -13.81
CA CYS A 70 -1.94 -1.14 -13.10
C CYS A 70 -1.65 -2.40 -13.92
N ILE A 71 -0.37 -2.72 -14.11
CA ILE A 71 0.11 -3.93 -14.78
C ILE A 71 0.81 -4.80 -13.75
N ASN A 72 0.27 -6.00 -13.52
CA ASN A 72 0.79 -6.96 -12.55
C ASN A 72 1.33 -8.18 -13.30
N PHE A 73 2.60 -8.48 -13.13
CA PHE A 73 3.28 -9.56 -13.81
C PHE A 73 3.73 -10.63 -12.80
N ASP A 74 3.31 -11.87 -13.05
CA ASP A 74 3.77 -13.05 -12.32
C ASP A 74 5.06 -13.59 -12.95
N ASP A 75 6.18 -13.29 -12.36
CA ASP A 75 7.49 -13.76 -12.79
C ASP A 75 8.00 -15.00 -12.03
N SER A 76 7.13 -15.63 -11.24
CA SER A 76 7.51 -16.77 -10.38
C SER A 76 8.16 -17.92 -11.17
N ARG A 77 7.64 -18.23 -12.37
CA ARG A 77 8.19 -19.27 -13.23
C ARG A 77 9.59 -18.92 -13.74
N TYR A 78 9.86 -17.66 -14.04
CA TYR A 78 11.17 -17.22 -14.51
C TYR A 78 12.18 -17.21 -13.36
N ARG A 79 11.75 -16.85 -12.15
CA ARG A 79 12.60 -16.95 -10.96
C ARG A 79 12.96 -18.40 -10.64
N ASP A 80 11.99 -19.30 -10.61
CA ASP A 80 12.24 -20.75 -10.41
C ASP A 80 13.20 -21.31 -11.46
N LEU A 81 13.00 -20.94 -12.72
CA LEU A 81 13.93 -21.34 -13.78
C LEU A 81 15.34 -20.78 -13.58
N SER A 82 15.45 -19.51 -13.20
CA SER A 82 16.74 -18.88 -12.92
C SER A 82 17.47 -19.54 -11.75
N GLU A 83 16.74 -19.86 -10.68
CA GLU A 83 17.29 -20.58 -9.51
C GLU A 83 17.79 -21.99 -9.89
N ARG A 84 17.03 -22.73 -10.73
CA ARG A 84 17.44 -24.04 -11.22
C ARG A 84 18.68 -23.98 -12.12
N ILE A 85 18.75 -23.00 -13.02
CA ILE A 85 19.92 -22.77 -13.87
C ILE A 85 21.12 -22.41 -12.97
N PHE A 86 20.91 -21.54 -11.99
CA PHE A 86 21.94 -21.12 -11.06
C PHE A 86 22.48 -22.31 -10.25
N ALA A 87 21.61 -23.15 -9.70
CA ALA A 87 21.98 -24.35 -8.96
C ALA A 87 22.73 -25.37 -9.83
N LEU A 88 22.36 -25.48 -11.13
CA LEU A 88 23.06 -26.36 -12.06
C LEU A 88 24.49 -25.89 -12.36
N CYS A 89 24.67 -24.58 -12.54
CA CYS A 89 25.98 -23.99 -12.85
C CYS A 89 26.87 -23.84 -11.62
N HIS A 90 26.26 -23.71 -10.42
CA HIS A 90 26.95 -23.39 -9.18
C HIS A 90 26.43 -24.32 -8.06
N PRO A 91 27.02 -25.51 -7.88
CA PRO A 91 26.68 -26.40 -6.77
C PRO A 91 26.79 -25.70 -5.42
N ASP A 92 25.90 -26.03 -4.50
CA ASP A 92 25.58 -25.31 -3.26
C ASP A 92 26.78 -24.74 -2.47
N GLU A 93 27.86 -25.49 -2.33
CA GLU A 93 29.04 -25.00 -1.62
C GLU A 93 29.79 -23.88 -2.34
N TYR A 94 29.75 -23.86 -3.65
CA TYR A 94 30.45 -22.85 -4.44
C TYR A 94 29.68 -21.53 -4.49
N ALA A 95 28.36 -21.60 -4.65
CA ALA A 95 27.50 -20.44 -4.71
C ALA A 95 27.50 -19.65 -3.41
N THR A 96 27.33 -20.31 -2.26
CA THR A 96 27.29 -19.67 -0.94
C THR A 96 28.61 -19.01 -0.53
N LYS A 97 29.76 -19.55 -0.99
CA LYS A 97 31.06 -19.03 -0.59
C LYS A 97 31.64 -17.98 -1.56
N ASN A 98 31.30 -18.05 -2.82
CA ASN A 98 32.04 -17.31 -3.87
C ASN A 98 31.20 -16.40 -4.75
N ILE A 99 29.88 -16.51 -4.71
CA ILE A 99 29.01 -15.72 -5.56
C ILE A 99 28.05 -14.92 -4.69
N SER A 100 28.32 -13.63 -4.57
CA SER A 100 27.31 -12.67 -4.12
C SER A 100 26.42 -12.39 -5.32
N ILE A 101 25.22 -12.99 -5.36
CA ILE A 101 24.19 -12.48 -6.24
C ILE A 101 23.85 -11.11 -5.70
N HIS A 102 24.45 -10.08 -6.28
CA HIS A 102 23.87 -8.76 -6.14
C HIS A 102 22.54 -8.82 -6.89
N ALA A 103 21.46 -9.19 -6.19
CA ALA A 103 20.21 -8.56 -6.50
C ALA A 103 20.57 -7.08 -6.65
N ALA A 104 20.28 -6.48 -7.80
CA ALA A 104 20.43 -5.03 -7.99
C ALA A 104 19.96 -4.41 -6.68
N PRO A 105 20.69 -3.45 -6.09
CA PRO A 105 20.40 -3.00 -4.75
C PRO A 105 18.90 -2.71 -4.68
N SER A 106 18.17 -3.64 -4.11
CA SER A 106 16.83 -3.34 -3.64
C SER A 106 17.11 -2.21 -2.68
N LYS A 107 16.61 -1.03 -3.00
CA LYS A 107 16.61 0.09 -2.11
C LYS A 107 16.43 -0.47 -0.71
N SER A 108 17.26 -0.06 0.20
CA SER A 108 17.59 -0.67 1.49
C SER A 108 16.40 -1.28 2.25
N ALA A 109 16.65 -2.27 3.10
CA ALA A 109 15.70 -2.91 4.02
C ALA A 109 14.89 -1.94 4.94
N ALA A 110 15.08 -0.63 4.81
CA ALA A 110 14.25 0.42 5.40
C ALA A 110 12.94 0.67 4.62
N GLU A 111 12.77 0.05 3.43
CA GLU A 111 11.65 0.28 2.51
C GLU A 111 10.63 -0.87 2.46
N ASP A 112 10.56 -1.72 3.47
CA ASP A 112 9.48 -2.73 3.63
C ASP A 112 8.08 -2.07 3.77
N ASN A 113 8.05 -0.74 3.90
CA ASN A 113 6.83 0.07 3.90
C ASN A 113 6.31 0.37 2.47
N GLU A 114 7.03 0.00 1.42
CA GLU A 114 6.68 0.27 0.02
C GLU A 114 6.07 -0.92 -0.72
N GLN A 115 5.88 -2.04 -0.05
CA GLN A 115 5.25 -3.20 -0.68
C GLN A 115 3.78 -2.92 -0.96
N GLU A 116 3.35 -3.11 -2.21
CA GLU A 116 1.94 -3.04 -2.56
C GLU A 116 1.20 -4.28 -2.06
N ASN A 117 0.12 -4.07 -1.31
CA ASN A 117 -0.78 -5.11 -0.85
C ASN A 117 -2.10 -5.03 -1.63
N PHE A 118 -2.53 -6.17 -2.16
CA PHE A 118 -3.77 -6.29 -2.91
C PHE A 118 -4.92 -6.65 -1.98
N TYR A 119 -5.91 -5.77 -1.87
CA TYR A 119 -7.08 -5.98 -1.02
C TYR A 119 -8.32 -6.26 -1.87
N ASN A 120 -9.16 -7.17 -1.39
CA ASN A 120 -10.48 -7.45 -1.96
C ASN A 120 -11.61 -6.73 -1.21
N SER A 121 -11.33 -6.18 -0.02
CA SER A 121 -12.30 -5.43 0.77
C SER A 121 -11.69 -4.18 1.39
N ILE A 122 -12.54 -3.19 1.66
CA ILE A 122 -12.13 -1.97 2.39
C ILE A 122 -11.71 -2.33 3.82
N SER A 123 -12.34 -3.35 4.43
CA SER A 123 -11.99 -3.79 5.78
C SER A 123 -10.56 -4.31 5.85
N SER A 124 -10.14 -5.16 4.91
CA SER A 124 -8.76 -5.68 4.88
C SER A 124 -7.73 -4.58 4.63
N ALA A 125 -8.05 -3.59 3.79
CA ALA A 125 -7.18 -2.42 3.59
C ALA A 125 -7.00 -1.60 4.88
N ILE A 126 -8.07 -1.43 5.64
CA ILE A 126 -8.04 -0.71 6.92
C ILE A 126 -7.29 -1.53 7.98
N ASP A 127 -7.50 -2.86 8.03
CA ASP A 127 -6.80 -3.73 8.98
C ASP A 127 -5.29 -3.67 8.79
N ASP A 128 -4.84 -3.78 7.57
CA ASP A 128 -3.42 -3.68 7.24
C ASP A 128 -2.84 -2.31 7.62
N ALA A 129 -3.54 -1.22 7.27
CA ALA A 129 -3.13 0.13 7.63
C ALA A 129 -3.10 0.33 9.17
N LEU A 130 -4.07 -0.19 9.90
CA LEU A 130 -4.10 -0.11 11.37
C LEU A 130 -2.98 -0.94 11.99
N ILE A 131 -2.73 -2.16 11.52
CA ILE A 131 -1.62 -2.99 11.98
C ILE A 131 -0.30 -2.23 11.79
N ALA A 132 -0.07 -1.67 10.61
CA ALA A 132 1.16 -0.94 10.32
C ALA A 132 1.35 0.33 11.18
N VAL A 133 0.24 0.99 11.58
CA VAL A 133 0.27 2.17 12.44
C VAL A 133 0.33 1.79 13.92
N MET A 134 -0.37 0.73 14.33
CA MET A 134 -0.48 0.31 15.73
C MET A 134 0.65 -0.61 16.20
N ASN A 135 1.46 -1.17 15.30
CA ASN A 135 2.64 -1.96 15.68
C ASN A 135 3.62 -1.21 16.58
N SER A 136 3.52 0.12 16.63
CA SER A 136 4.24 0.97 17.59
C SER A 136 3.53 1.12 18.95
N THR A 137 2.27 0.72 19.07
CA THR A 137 1.44 0.88 20.29
C THR A 137 0.79 -0.47 20.60
N GLN A 138 1.32 -1.21 21.57
CA GLN A 138 0.75 -2.49 22.06
C GLN A 138 -0.51 -2.30 22.93
N VAL A 139 -1.34 -1.29 22.66
CA VAL A 139 -2.51 -0.94 23.46
C VAL A 139 -3.79 -1.34 22.72
N PRO A 140 -4.71 -2.10 23.36
CA PRO A 140 -6.02 -2.39 22.78
C PRO A 140 -6.81 -1.12 22.44
N ALA A 141 -7.59 -1.13 21.36
CA ALA A 141 -8.31 0.04 20.84
C ALA A 141 -9.24 0.70 21.86
N GLU A 142 -9.81 -0.08 22.79
CA GLU A 142 -10.68 0.39 23.88
C GLU A 142 -9.94 1.22 24.93
N ARG A 143 -8.63 1.04 25.04
CA ARG A 143 -7.77 1.72 26.02
C ARG A 143 -7.03 2.92 25.43
N LEU A 144 -7.16 3.16 24.13
CA LEU A 144 -6.53 4.30 23.48
C LEU A 144 -7.12 5.61 24.01
N THR A 145 -6.26 6.51 24.40
CA THR A 145 -6.62 7.89 24.75
C THR A 145 -7.09 8.66 23.51
N GLN A 146 -7.72 9.80 23.73
CA GLN A 146 -8.16 10.67 22.63
C GLN A 146 -6.99 11.11 21.73
N ASP A 147 -5.85 11.47 22.34
CA ASP A 147 -4.68 11.95 21.60
C ASP A 147 -4.01 10.84 20.79
N GLU A 148 -3.98 9.62 21.30
CA GLU A 148 -3.51 8.45 20.55
C GLU A 148 -4.42 8.14 19.36
N LYS A 149 -5.74 8.22 19.53
CA LYS A 149 -6.70 8.06 18.43
C LYS A 149 -6.51 9.13 17.35
N VAL A 150 -6.25 10.38 17.73
CA VAL A 150 -5.95 11.47 16.80
C VAL A 150 -4.67 11.20 16.02
N LYS A 151 -3.60 10.74 16.68
CA LYS A 151 -2.35 10.35 16.01
C LYS A 151 -2.55 9.21 15.00
N ILE A 152 -3.30 8.17 15.39
CA ILE A 152 -3.63 7.05 14.50
C ILE A 152 -4.40 7.56 13.27
N LEU A 153 -5.39 8.42 13.48
CA LEU A 153 -6.18 8.98 12.38
C LEU A 153 -5.33 9.86 11.45
N GLN A 154 -4.38 10.62 11.99
CA GLN A 154 -3.43 11.40 11.21
C GLN A 154 -2.57 10.51 10.32
N LEU A 155 -2.00 9.43 10.85
CA LEU A 155 -1.21 8.47 10.10
C LEU A 155 -2.04 7.73 9.03
N LEU A 156 -3.31 7.44 9.31
CA LEU A 156 -4.24 6.87 8.32
C LEU A 156 -4.59 7.88 7.21
N GLU A 157 -4.68 9.17 7.54
CA GLU A 157 -4.91 10.23 6.55
C GLU A 157 -3.69 10.40 5.64
N GLU A 158 -2.48 10.41 6.19
CA GLU A 158 -1.22 10.45 5.44
C GLU A 158 -1.08 9.26 4.47
N ARG A 159 -1.64 8.10 4.83
CA ARG A 159 -1.71 6.90 3.97
C ARG A 159 -2.87 6.91 2.96
N GLY A 160 -3.66 7.97 2.92
CA GLY A 160 -4.78 8.10 1.97
C GLY A 160 -6.00 7.23 2.27
N ILE A 161 -6.08 6.58 3.45
CA ILE A 161 -7.18 5.66 3.79
C ILE A 161 -8.55 6.34 3.71
N PHE A 162 -8.62 7.62 4.07
CA PHE A 162 -9.88 8.38 4.02
C PHE A 162 -10.33 8.77 2.60
N MET A 163 -9.55 8.46 1.58
CA MET A 163 -9.99 8.54 0.17
C MET A 163 -10.93 7.38 -0.22
N LEU A 164 -10.97 6.31 0.57
CA LEU A 164 -11.88 5.17 0.36
C LEU A 164 -13.31 5.52 0.80
N LYS A 165 -14.29 5.25 -0.06
CA LYS A 165 -15.71 5.47 0.29
C LYS A 165 -16.16 4.47 1.38
N GLY A 166 -16.89 4.97 2.38
CA GLY A 166 -17.43 4.12 3.45
C GLY A 166 -16.42 3.73 4.54
N VAL A 167 -15.23 4.32 4.55
CA VAL A 167 -14.15 4.02 5.51
C VAL A 167 -14.50 4.45 6.96
N ILE A 168 -15.20 5.57 7.13
CA ILE A 168 -15.46 6.18 8.46
C ILE A 168 -16.15 5.23 9.44
N PRO A 169 -17.26 4.55 9.10
CA PRO A 169 -17.90 3.61 10.01
C PRO A 169 -16.98 2.45 10.43
N ILE A 170 -16.15 1.96 9.51
CA ILE A 170 -15.25 0.83 9.77
C ILE A 170 -14.12 1.27 10.70
N VAL A 171 -13.48 2.41 10.44
CA VAL A 171 -12.45 2.97 11.32
C VAL A 171 -13.02 3.30 12.70
N ALA A 172 -14.24 3.84 12.76
CA ALA A 172 -14.92 4.14 14.04
C ALA A 172 -15.11 2.87 14.87
N GLN A 173 -15.60 1.79 14.26
CA GLN A 173 -15.75 0.49 14.91
C GLN A 173 -14.42 -0.03 15.43
N LYS A 174 -13.36 -0.03 14.59
CA LYS A 174 -12.04 -0.56 14.95
C LYS A 174 -11.31 0.25 16.02
N LEU A 175 -11.58 1.55 16.11
CA LEU A 175 -11.03 2.43 17.15
C LEU A 175 -11.95 2.59 18.37
N ALA A 176 -12.97 1.73 18.51
CA ALA A 176 -13.97 1.80 19.59
C ALA A 176 -14.46 3.25 19.80
N SER A 177 -14.94 3.88 18.71
CA SER A 177 -15.37 5.28 18.66
C SER A 177 -16.64 5.42 17.81
N SER A 178 -17.36 6.54 17.95
CA SER A 178 -18.48 6.82 17.05
C SER A 178 -18.01 7.48 15.75
N PRO A 179 -18.73 7.29 14.62
CA PRO A 179 -18.45 8.02 13.39
C PRO A 179 -18.37 9.55 13.57
N ALA A 180 -19.23 10.10 14.41
CA ALA A 180 -19.22 11.53 14.74
C ALA A 180 -17.91 11.97 15.43
N SER A 181 -17.36 11.12 16.31
CA SER A 181 -16.07 11.37 16.94
C SER A 181 -14.94 11.36 15.93
N ILE A 182 -14.95 10.41 14.96
CA ILE A 182 -13.94 10.35 13.90
C ILE A 182 -13.98 11.63 13.05
N TYR A 183 -15.15 12.09 12.62
CA TYR A 183 -15.28 13.36 11.89
C TYR A 183 -14.74 14.55 12.66
N ARG A 184 -15.02 14.62 13.96
CA ARG A 184 -14.52 15.69 14.84
C ARG A 184 -12.98 15.67 14.92
N TYR A 185 -12.38 14.51 15.05
CA TYR A 185 -10.93 14.35 15.09
C TYR A 185 -10.26 14.71 13.77
N LEU A 186 -10.82 14.27 12.64
CA LEU A 186 -10.32 14.63 11.31
C LEU A 186 -10.40 16.14 11.05
N ASN A 187 -11.48 16.79 11.47
CA ASN A 187 -11.59 18.25 11.39
C ASN A 187 -10.52 18.96 12.22
N LYS A 188 -10.20 18.45 13.43
CA LYS A 188 -9.12 18.97 14.25
C LYS A 188 -7.77 18.87 13.55
N ILE A 189 -7.45 17.71 12.98
CA ILE A 189 -6.21 17.47 12.22
C ILE A 189 -6.09 18.47 11.05
N LYS A 190 -7.16 18.67 10.28
CA LYS A 190 -7.18 19.60 9.14
C LYS A 190 -6.99 21.07 9.56
N LEU A 191 -7.47 21.44 10.74
CA LEU A 191 -7.29 22.80 11.28
C LEU A 191 -5.85 23.04 11.77
N GLU A 192 -5.26 22.03 12.41
CA GLU A 192 -3.88 22.09 12.91
C GLU A 192 -2.82 22.02 11.78
N GLY A 193 -3.13 21.33 10.68
CA GLY A 193 -2.25 21.20 9.51
C GLY A 193 -2.28 22.41 8.54
N ARG A 194 -3.13 23.42 8.76
CA ARG A 194 -3.08 24.66 7.97
C ARG A 194 -1.98 25.56 8.48
N PRO A 195 -0.99 25.97 7.63
CA PRO A 195 -0.03 27.00 8.03
C PRO A 195 -0.81 28.26 8.42
N ARG A 196 -0.55 28.79 9.62
CA ARG A 196 -1.08 30.08 10.03
C ARG A 196 -0.56 31.11 9.01
N SER A 197 -1.46 31.60 8.17
CA SER A 197 -1.19 32.75 7.32
C SER A 197 -0.88 33.94 8.24
N SER A 198 0.38 34.31 8.27
CA SER A 198 0.87 35.55 8.87
C SER A 198 0.60 36.70 7.90
#